data_e9f664966d75839455aa85433e36660a
#
_entry.id   e9f664966d75839455aa85433e36660a
#
_cell.length_a   1.000
_cell.length_b   1.000
_cell.length_c   1.000
_cell.angle_alpha   90.00
_cell.angle_beta   90.00
_cell.angle_gamma   90.00
#
_symmetry.space_group_name_H-M   'P 1'
#
loop_
_entity.id
_entity.type
_entity.pdbx_description
1 polymer ?
#
loop_
_entity_poly.entity_id
_entity_poly.type
_entity_poly.pdbx_seq_one_letter_code
_entity_poly.pdbx_strand_id
1 'polypeptide(L)'
;SFSHTAKPTTCNLCTNHCSLTVNTFDGGRRFISGNRCSRPLGKAKVENPDLMTYKYKKLRALQGKGSGNGVRGRMGIPFGLNMYENLPFWFEFFTRLNFEVVLSPESSRKLYLKGQRTIPSDTVCYPAKLLHGHVEALVEEGVDAIWYPCMSYNNDEGIGDNHYNCPVVAYYPELLAANVPLLKQTKFLNPYVGLWRHKDFEKRIAQLMEEHFSIPRRETAAAAKAAYAAYDAYKDNLRETGQRYIDQARREGHPILVVAGRPYHMDPEINHGINDLITSYGFVLVTEDAVAYLEDKVPRHVLNQWTYHARMYNAARYVCTQKDMEVI
;
A
#
# COMPACT_ATOMS: atom_id res chain seq x y z
N SER A 1 -40.64 -35.73 9.21
CA SER A 1 -40.53 -34.54 8.35
C SER A 1 -39.18 -33.88 8.57
N PHE A 2 -38.48 -33.57 7.49
CA PHE A 2 -37.23 -32.84 7.52
C PHE A 2 -37.55 -31.34 7.60
N SER A 3 -37.07 -30.63 8.61
CA SER A 3 -37.24 -29.20 8.74
C SER A 3 -35.86 -28.50 8.78
N HIS A 4 -35.78 -27.36 8.15
CA HIS A 4 -34.63 -26.46 8.28
C HIS A 4 -35.08 -25.02 8.18
N THR A 5 -34.29 -24.11 8.78
CA THR A 5 -34.46 -22.67 8.65
C THR A 5 -33.21 -22.07 7.98
N ALA A 6 -33.42 -21.21 7.01
CA ALA A 6 -32.34 -20.47 6.33
C ALA A 6 -32.42 -19.00 6.73
N LYS A 7 -31.33 -18.44 7.28
CA LYS A 7 -31.25 -17.05 7.68
C LYS A 7 -30.12 -16.37 6.92
N PRO A 8 -30.42 -15.38 6.06
CA PRO A 8 -29.39 -14.55 5.46
C PRO A 8 -28.76 -13.63 6.50
N THR A 9 -27.44 -13.45 6.42
CA THR A 9 -26.70 -12.56 7.30
C THR A 9 -25.44 -12.05 6.60
N THR A 10 -24.79 -11.04 7.14
CA THR A 10 -23.52 -10.51 6.64
C THR A 10 -22.40 -10.89 7.60
N CYS A 11 -21.31 -11.42 7.04
CA CYS A 11 -20.09 -11.69 7.80
C CYS A 11 -19.36 -10.37 8.12
N ASN A 12 -19.05 -10.13 9.38
CA ASN A 12 -18.32 -8.94 9.84
C ASN A 12 -16.92 -9.28 10.38
N LEU A 13 -16.37 -10.44 9.97
CA LEU A 13 -15.05 -10.91 10.45
C LEU A 13 -13.88 -10.34 9.65
N CYS A 14 -14.15 -9.66 8.52
CA CYS A 14 -13.16 -8.94 7.72
C CYS A 14 -13.86 -7.96 6.77
N THR A 15 -13.08 -7.19 5.99
CA THR A 15 -13.58 -6.19 5.03
C THR A 15 -14.39 -6.76 3.86
N ASN A 16 -14.37 -8.08 3.63
CA ASN A 16 -15.14 -8.73 2.56
C ASN A 16 -16.66 -8.69 2.75
N HIS A 17 -17.14 -8.55 3.99
CA HIS A 17 -18.56 -8.52 4.32
C HIS A 17 -19.40 -9.53 3.54
N CYS A 18 -18.94 -10.80 3.47
CA CYS A 18 -19.60 -11.85 2.69
C CYS A 18 -21.08 -11.98 3.05
N SER A 19 -21.94 -12.06 2.04
CA SER A 19 -23.33 -12.43 2.23
C SER A 19 -23.41 -13.92 2.54
N LEU A 20 -23.81 -14.28 3.76
CA LEU A 20 -23.89 -15.65 4.23
C LEU A 20 -25.33 -16.10 4.31
N THR A 21 -25.55 -17.40 4.10
CA THR A 21 -26.79 -18.08 4.47
C THR A 21 -26.49 -19.10 5.55
N VAL A 22 -27.08 -18.90 6.74
CA VAL A 22 -26.98 -19.85 7.84
C VAL A 22 -28.19 -20.76 7.80
N ASN A 23 -27.97 -22.02 7.44
CA ASN A 23 -28.98 -23.07 7.48
C ASN A 23 -28.87 -23.79 8.83
N THR A 24 -29.97 -23.85 9.54
CA THR A 24 -30.09 -24.60 10.81
C THR A 24 -31.07 -25.78 10.60
N PHE A 25 -30.60 -26.98 10.87
CA PHE A 25 -31.31 -28.24 10.72
C PHE A 25 -31.78 -28.77 12.05
N ASP A 26 -32.65 -29.78 12.03
CA ASP A 26 -33.07 -30.50 13.21
C ASP A 26 -31.89 -30.97 14.05
N GLY A 27 -32.02 -30.85 15.38
CA GLY A 27 -30.92 -31.13 16.30
C GLY A 27 -29.86 -29.99 16.41
N GLY A 28 -30.16 -28.77 15.88
CA GLY A 28 -29.31 -27.60 16.02
C GLY A 28 -28.04 -27.56 15.17
N ARG A 29 -27.90 -28.51 14.24
CA ARG A 29 -26.79 -28.55 13.28
C ARG A 29 -26.86 -27.36 12.33
N ARG A 30 -25.73 -26.66 12.15
CA ARG A 30 -25.65 -25.48 11.30
C ARG A 30 -24.76 -25.74 10.09
N PHE A 31 -25.19 -25.25 8.94
CA PHE A 31 -24.38 -25.18 7.72
C PHE A 31 -24.38 -23.73 7.22
N ILE A 32 -23.19 -23.20 6.96
CA ILE A 32 -23.02 -21.82 6.47
C ILE A 32 -22.53 -21.90 5.03
N SER A 33 -23.19 -21.16 4.13
CA SER A 33 -22.80 -21.00 2.74
C SER A 33 -22.62 -19.53 2.38
N GLY A 34 -21.96 -19.25 1.25
CA GLY A 34 -21.64 -17.88 0.82
C GLY A 34 -20.34 -17.32 1.46
N ASN A 35 -19.69 -18.10 2.34
CA ASN A 35 -18.41 -17.75 2.92
C ASN A 35 -17.27 -17.92 1.92
N ARG A 36 -16.34 -16.96 1.89
CA ARG A 36 -15.11 -17.02 1.09
C ARG A 36 -13.91 -17.57 1.87
N CYS A 37 -14.06 -17.83 3.16
CA CYS A 37 -13.04 -18.41 4.02
C CYS A 37 -13.69 -19.23 5.14
N SER A 38 -12.89 -19.92 5.96
CA SER A 38 -13.38 -20.79 7.04
C SER A 38 -13.72 -20.08 8.35
N ARG A 39 -13.47 -18.79 8.48
CA ARG A 39 -13.73 -18.01 9.71
C ARG A 39 -15.19 -18.05 10.18
N PRO A 40 -16.19 -17.86 9.29
CA PRO A 40 -17.59 -17.97 9.69
C PRO A 40 -17.98 -19.35 10.21
N LEU A 41 -17.19 -20.38 9.89
CA LEU A 41 -17.39 -21.75 10.35
C LEU A 41 -16.82 -22.01 11.76
N GLY A 42 -16.32 -20.96 12.43
CA GLY A 42 -15.73 -21.09 13.76
C GLY A 42 -14.33 -21.69 13.79
N LYS A 43 -13.67 -21.86 12.64
CA LYS A 43 -12.27 -22.28 12.62
C LYS A 43 -11.39 -21.14 13.11
N ALA A 44 -10.46 -21.44 14.01
CA ALA A 44 -9.46 -20.48 14.47
C ALA A 44 -8.69 -19.89 13.28
N LYS A 45 -8.34 -18.59 13.38
CA LYS A 45 -7.44 -17.98 12.40
C LYS A 45 -6.10 -18.71 12.48
N VAL A 46 -5.63 -19.26 11.37
CA VAL A 46 -4.26 -19.75 11.27
C VAL A 46 -3.36 -18.51 11.23
N GLU A 47 -2.45 -18.38 12.18
CA GLU A 47 -1.54 -17.25 12.29
C GLU A 47 -0.19 -17.54 11.61
N ASN A 48 -0.25 -17.95 10.35
CA ASN A 48 0.98 -18.05 9.56
C ASN A 48 1.56 -16.65 9.26
N PRO A 49 2.89 -16.53 9.13
CA PRO A 49 3.53 -15.30 8.72
C PRO A 49 2.91 -14.72 7.44
N ASP A 50 2.58 -13.43 7.48
CA ASP A 50 1.93 -12.68 6.41
C ASP A 50 2.65 -11.36 6.22
N LEU A 51 3.45 -11.26 5.15
CA LEU A 51 4.25 -10.08 4.87
C LEU A 51 3.41 -8.90 4.38
N MET A 52 2.25 -9.12 3.75
CA MET A 52 1.33 -8.03 3.36
C MET A 52 0.78 -7.32 4.59
N THR A 53 0.27 -8.09 5.56
CA THR A 53 -0.21 -7.54 6.83
C THR A 53 0.92 -6.87 7.61
N TYR A 54 2.12 -7.45 7.62
CA TYR A 54 3.28 -6.85 8.27
C TYR A 54 3.63 -5.48 7.67
N LYS A 55 3.72 -5.37 6.34
CA LYS A 55 3.99 -4.12 5.61
C LYS A 55 2.94 -3.06 5.95
N TYR A 56 1.67 -3.41 5.82
CA TYR A 56 0.57 -2.49 6.09
C TYR A 56 0.61 -1.93 7.52
N LYS A 57 0.71 -2.82 8.51
CA LYS A 57 0.79 -2.42 9.93
C LYS A 57 2.03 -1.56 10.21
N LYS A 58 3.17 -1.91 9.61
CA LYS A 58 4.41 -1.16 9.78
C LYS A 58 4.30 0.28 9.25
N LEU A 59 3.67 0.48 8.10
CA LEU A 59 3.44 1.81 7.53
C LEU A 59 2.43 2.61 8.37
N ARG A 60 1.33 2.01 8.76
CA ARG A 60 0.32 2.68 9.62
C ARG A 60 0.89 3.07 11.00
N ALA A 61 1.78 2.25 11.55
CA ALA A 61 2.42 2.53 12.83
C ALA A 61 3.37 3.74 12.81
N LEU A 62 3.75 4.26 11.65
CA LEU A 62 4.55 5.48 11.56
C LEU A 62 3.83 6.66 12.19
N GLN A 63 2.52 6.82 11.96
CA GLN A 63 1.72 7.91 12.53
C GLN A 63 1.72 7.90 14.07
N GLY A 64 1.84 6.73 14.71
CA GLY A 64 1.85 6.61 16.18
C GLY A 64 3.22 6.81 16.85
N LYS A 65 4.30 6.88 16.08
CA LYS A 65 5.69 6.91 16.60
C LYS A 65 6.34 8.30 16.63
N GLY A 66 5.56 9.36 16.66
CA GLY A 66 6.06 10.72 16.63
C GLY A 66 5.96 11.31 15.23
N SER A 67 4.77 11.75 14.92
CA SER A 67 4.41 12.41 13.67
C SER A 67 5.04 13.79 13.49
N GLY A 68 6.04 14.15 14.29
CA GLY A 68 6.64 15.49 14.35
C GLY A 68 5.99 16.35 15.44
N ASN A 69 6.60 17.51 15.70
CA ASN A 69 6.13 18.43 16.75
C ASN A 69 5.09 19.47 16.25
N GLY A 70 4.77 19.47 14.95
CA GLY A 70 3.77 20.36 14.36
C GLY A 70 4.11 21.84 14.35
N VAL A 71 5.35 22.23 14.70
CA VAL A 71 5.75 23.66 14.74
C VAL A 71 5.55 24.36 13.39
N ARG A 72 5.64 23.61 12.30
CA ARG A 72 5.41 24.13 10.94
C ARG A 72 4.05 23.77 10.36
N GLY A 73 3.16 23.27 11.19
CA GLY A 73 1.82 22.86 10.79
C GLY A 73 1.67 21.36 10.54
N ARG A 74 0.49 21.00 10.06
CA ARG A 74 0.04 19.62 9.81
C ARG A 74 0.12 19.31 8.32
N MET A 75 0.95 18.33 7.94
CA MET A 75 1.13 17.88 6.57
C MET A 75 0.33 16.60 6.33
N GLY A 76 -0.74 16.68 5.58
CA GLY A 76 -1.55 15.53 5.17
C GLY A 76 -0.88 14.72 4.06
N ILE A 77 -0.85 13.40 4.19
CA ILE A 77 -0.41 12.47 3.14
C ILE A 77 -1.55 11.50 2.82
N PRO A 78 -2.10 11.53 1.59
CA PRO A 78 -3.11 10.55 1.19
C PRO A 78 -2.47 9.16 1.10
N PHE A 79 -2.98 8.21 1.90
CA PHE A 79 -2.42 6.88 1.99
C PHE A 79 -3.02 5.96 0.92
N GLY A 80 -2.53 6.07 -0.30
CA GLY A 80 -3.00 5.34 -1.48
C GLY A 80 -1.94 5.24 -2.58
N LEU A 81 -2.16 4.37 -3.55
CA LEU A 81 -1.28 4.12 -4.70
C LEU A 81 0.20 3.95 -4.28
N ASN A 82 1.11 4.74 -4.86
CA ASN A 82 2.55 4.68 -4.59
C ASN A 82 2.96 5.13 -3.18
N MET A 83 2.08 5.78 -2.43
CA MET A 83 2.35 6.12 -1.03
C MET A 83 2.50 4.88 -0.15
N TYR A 84 1.94 3.74 -0.53
CA TYR A 84 2.22 2.45 0.12
C TYR A 84 3.69 2.00 0.04
N GLU A 85 4.48 2.57 -0.86
CA GLU A 85 5.92 2.32 -0.94
C GLU A 85 6.73 3.52 -0.48
N ASN A 86 6.33 4.73 -0.87
CA ASN A 86 7.13 5.94 -0.65
C ASN A 86 6.87 6.61 0.71
N LEU A 87 5.88 6.15 1.49
CA LEU A 87 5.55 6.76 2.78
C LEU A 87 6.73 6.85 3.75
N PRO A 88 7.61 5.83 3.92
CA PRO A 88 8.75 5.95 4.84
C PRO A 88 9.66 7.13 4.51
N PHE A 89 9.84 7.43 3.22
CA PHE A 89 10.59 8.59 2.76
C PHE A 89 9.90 9.90 3.16
N TRP A 90 8.64 10.07 2.75
CA TRP A 90 7.92 11.34 2.96
C TRP A 90 7.62 11.59 4.43
N PHE A 91 7.33 10.54 5.20
CA PHE A 91 7.11 10.63 6.63
C PHE A 91 8.36 11.17 7.35
N GLU A 92 9.52 10.55 7.13
CA GLU A 92 10.78 11.02 7.71
C GLU A 92 11.14 12.43 7.25
N PHE A 93 10.96 12.74 5.95
CA PHE A 93 11.25 14.03 5.37
C PHE A 93 10.49 15.16 6.09
N PHE A 94 9.16 15.05 6.18
CA PHE A 94 8.34 16.09 6.80
C PHE A 94 8.48 16.15 8.32
N THR A 95 8.65 15.01 8.97
CA THR A 95 8.91 14.96 10.41
C THR A 95 10.22 15.68 10.76
N ARG A 96 11.29 15.49 9.98
CA ARG A 96 12.56 16.19 10.13
C ARG A 96 12.46 17.70 9.89
N LEU A 97 11.53 18.09 9.07
CA LEU A 97 11.22 19.51 8.85
C LEU A 97 10.22 20.07 9.89
N ASN A 98 9.96 19.36 10.98
CA ASN A 98 9.09 19.77 12.08
C ASN A 98 7.60 19.95 11.69
N PHE A 99 7.12 19.24 10.66
CA PHE A 99 5.70 19.09 10.43
C PHE A 99 5.14 17.94 11.27
N GLU A 100 3.88 18.06 11.68
CA GLU A 100 3.08 16.91 12.09
C GLU A 100 2.55 16.21 10.83
N VAL A 101 2.95 14.96 10.61
CA VAL A 101 2.48 14.19 9.47
C VAL A 101 1.16 13.48 9.81
N VAL A 102 0.14 13.76 9.03
CA VAL A 102 -1.20 13.18 9.18
C VAL A 102 -1.50 12.29 8.00
N LEU A 103 -1.70 10.99 8.24
CA LEU A 103 -2.13 10.06 7.20
C LEU A 103 -3.65 10.11 7.06
N SER A 104 -4.14 9.99 5.84
CA SER A 104 -5.57 9.80 5.62
C SER A 104 -6.07 8.50 6.29
N PRO A 105 -7.38 8.38 6.59
CA PRO A 105 -7.96 7.18 7.21
C PRO A 105 -7.66 5.90 6.43
N GLU A 106 -7.92 4.75 7.03
CA GLU A 106 -7.89 3.47 6.33
C GLU A 106 -8.91 3.44 5.19
N SER A 107 -8.52 2.83 4.08
CA SER A 107 -9.42 2.64 2.94
C SER A 107 -10.64 1.81 3.37
N SER A 108 -11.80 2.21 2.88
CA SER A 108 -13.06 1.54 3.15
C SER A 108 -14.10 1.90 2.09
N ARG A 109 -15.13 1.09 1.97
CA ARG A 109 -16.29 1.42 1.13
C ARG A 109 -16.89 2.80 1.48
N LYS A 110 -16.92 3.16 2.77
CA LYS A 110 -17.39 4.49 3.21
C LYS A 110 -16.50 5.61 2.66
N LEU A 111 -15.18 5.42 2.69
CA LEU A 111 -14.23 6.39 2.15
C LEU A 111 -14.37 6.53 0.61
N TYR A 112 -14.56 5.41 -0.11
CA TYR A 112 -14.85 5.44 -1.53
C TYR A 112 -16.10 6.26 -1.85
N LEU A 113 -17.21 5.98 -1.15
CA LEU A 113 -18.48 6.68 -1.36
C LEU A 113 -18.38 8.18 -1.07
N LYS A 114 -17.52 8.60 -0.13
CA LYS A 114 -17.25 10.00 0.17
C LYS A 114 -16.72 10.74 -1.06
N GLY A 115 -15.69 10.21 -1.72
CA GLY A 115 -15.07 10.84 -2.89
C GLY A 115 -15.74 10.50 -4.22
N GLN A 116 -16.72 9.62 -4.28
CA GLN A 116 -17.26 9.05 -5.52
C GLN A 116 -17.73 10.11 -6.51
N ARG A 117 -18.39 11.17 -6.05
CA ARG A 117 -18.96 12.23 -6.90
C ARG A 117 -17.91 13.06 -7.65
N THR A 118 -16.66 13.02 -7.25
CA THR A 118 -15.56 13.76 -7.88
C THR A 118 -14.73 12.92 -8.84
N ILE A 119 -15.07 11.62 -9.00
CA ILE A 119 -14.38 10.71 -9.92
C ILE A 119 -14.82 11.01 -11.34
N PRO A 120 -13.92 11.45 -12.24
CA PRO A 120 -14.31 11.89 -13.58
C PRO A 120 -14.53 10.74 -14.58
N SER A 121 -14.09 9.52 -14.25
CA SER A 121 -14.18 8.36 -15.16
C SER A 121 -14.38 7.06 -14.40
N ASP A 122 -15.34 6.27 -14.87
CA ASP A 122 -15.60 4.93 -14.33
C ASP A 122 -14.53 3.90 -14.72
N THR A 123 -13.73 4.17 -15.75
CA THR A 123 -12.72 3.25 -16.25
C THR A 123 -11.41 3.27 -15.46
N VAL A 124 -11.19 4.28 -14.61
CA VAL A 124 -10.00 4.33 -13.77
C VAL A 124 -10.03 3.22 -12.71
N CYS A 125 -8.86 2.69 -12.35
CA CYS A 125 -8.75 1.61 -11.38
C CYS A 125 -9.25 1.99 -9.99
N TYR A 126 -9.79 1.01 -9.25
CA TYR A 126 -10.36 1.21 -7.92
C TYR A 126 -9.38 1.83 -6.91
N PRO A 127 -8.08 1.42 -6.85
CA PRO A 127 -7.11 2.06 -5.97
C PRO A 127 -6.96 3.58 -6.19
N ALA A 128 -7.07 4.03 -7.43
CA ALA A 128 -7.04 5.46 -7.73
C ALA A 128 -8.34 6.17 -7.32
N LYS A 129 -9.50 5.53 -7.53
CA LYS A 129 -10.81 6.07 -7.08
C LYS A 129 -10.85 6.33 -5.58
N LEU A 130 -10.22 5.49 -4.77
CA LEU A 130 -10.14 5.67 -3.31
C LEU A 130 -9.46 7.00 -2.91
N LEU A 131 -8.51 7.49 -3.72
CA LEU A 131 -7.78 8.73 -3.42
C LEU A 131 -8.66 9.97 -3.34
N HIS A 132 -9.79 10.00 -4.06
CA HIS A 132 -10.77 11.07 -3.93
C HIS A 132 -11.29 11.18 -2.50
N GLY A 133 -11.66 10.05 -1.89
CA GLY A 133 -12.07 10.01 -0.48
C GLY A 133 -10.92 10.32 0.49
N HIS A 134 -9.70 9.86 0.19
CA HIS A 134 -8.53 10.13 1.02
C HIS A 134 -8.21 11.62 1.11
N VAL A 135 -8.19 12.34 -0.01
CA VAL A 135 -7.88 13.77 0.00
C VAL A 135 -9.02 14.60 0.64
N GLU A 136 -10.28 14.25 0.39
CA GLU A 136 -11.42 14.90 1.06
C GLU A 136 -11.36 14.70 2.58
N ALA A 137 -11.01 13.49 3.05
CA ALA A 137 -10.89 13.21 4.47
C ALA A 137 -9.76 14.03 5.13
N LEU A 138 -8.64 14.25 4.45
CA LEU A 138 -7.55 15.10 4.95
C LEU A 138 -7.95 16.56 5.05
N VAL A 139 -8.72 17.09 4.08
CA VAL A 139 -9.24 18.46 4.18
C VAL A 139 -10.18 18.61 5.37
N GLU A 140 -11.09 17.67 5.58
CA GLU A 140 -11.99 17.65 6.73
C GLU A 140 -11.27 17.49 8.08
N GLU A 141 -10.15 16.77 8.10
CA GLU A 141 -9.27 16.65 9.27
C GLU A 141 -8.59 17.98 9.62
N GLY A 142 -8.65 18.97 8.72
CA GLY A 142 -8.11 20.31 8.93
C GLY A 142 -6.59 20.37 8.88
N VAL A 143 -5.96 19.62 7.97
CA VAL A 143 -4.51 19.73 7.73
C VAL A 143 -4.18 21.06 7.02
N ASP A 144 -3.02 21.65 7.34
CA ASP A 144 -2.60 22.92 6.75
C ASP A 144 -2.18 22.79 5.29
N ALA A 145 -1.61 21.64 4.94
CA ALA A 145 -1.24 21.30 3.57
C ALA A 145 -1.40 19.80 3.31
N ILE A 146 -1.61 19.43 2.05
CA ILE A 146 -1.60 18.04 1.59
C ILE A 146 -0.45 17.88 0.60
N TRP A 147 0.41 16.88 0.84
CA TRP A 147 1.50 16.52 -0.05
C TRP A 147 1.15 15.27 -0.83
N TYR A 148 1.01 15.41 -2.15
CA TYR A 148 0.81 14.29 -3.06
C TYR A 148 1.49 14.56 -4.40
N PRO A 149 2.79 14.23 -4.56
CA PRO A 149 3.55 14.58 -5.74
C PRO A 149 3.21 13.72 -6.95
N CYS A 150 3.35 14.29 -8.14
CA CYS A 150 3.39 13.58 -9.41
C CYS A 150 4.76 12.92 -9.59
N MET A 151 4.78 11.59 -9.74
CA MET A 151 6.01 10.80 -9.80
C MET A 151 6.01 9.92 -11.06
N SER A 152 6.59 10.41 -12.15
CA SER A 152 6.66 9.65 -13.42
C SER A 152 7.63 8.47 -13.34
N TYR A 153 8.70 8.61 -12.56
CA TYR A 153 9.73 7.58 -12.36
C TYR A 153 9.76 7.11 -10.93
N ASN A 154 9.94 5.81 -10.75
CA ASN A 154 10.31 5.20 -9.47
C ASN A 154 11.83 5.11 -9.35
N ASN A 155 12.35 4.58 -8.23
CA ASN A 155 13.76 4.27 -8.11
C ASN A 155 14.15 3.18 -9.12
N ASP A 156 15.37 3.32 -9.68
CA ASP A 156 15.95 2.29 -10.53
C ASP A 156 16.45 1.13 -9.66
N GLU A 157 15.89 -0.05 -9.86
CA GLU A 157 16.27 -1.28 -9.17
C GLU A 157 17.23 -2.15 -10.01
N GLY A 158 17.59 -1.69 -11.19
CA GLY A 158 18.51 -2.40 -12.10
C GLY A 158 17.90 -3.62 -12.79
N ILE A 159 16.62 -3.93 -12.56
CA ILE A 159 15.94 -5.13 -13.06
C ILE A 159 15.00 -4.90 -14.25
N GLY A 160 14.81 -3.65 -14.66
CA GLY A 160 14.03 -3.26 -15.83
C GLY A 160 14.88 -2.63 -16.93
N ASP A 161 14.28 -2.32 -18.06
CA ASP A 161 14.89 -1.49 -19.12
C ASP A 161 14.68 -0.01 -18.83
N ASN A 162 13.66 0.28 -18.00
CA ASN A 162 13.34 1.58 -17.47
C ASN A 162 12.59 1.38 -16.14
N HIS A 163 12.25 2.47 -15.45
CA HIS A 163 11.63 2.44 -14.12
C HIS A 163 10.45 3.41 -14.00
N TYR A 164 9.58 3.44 -15.01
CA TYR A 164 8.36 4.24 -15.00
C TYR A 164 7.34 3.73 -13.99
N ASN A 165 6.59 4.69 -13.44
CA ASN A 165 5.33 4.42 -12.79
C ASN A 165 4.19 4.35 -13.83
N CYS A 166 3.12 3.63 -13.50
CA CYS A 166 1.88 3.66 -14.25
C CYS A 166 1.40 5.12 -14.43
N PRO A 167 0.87 5.53 -15.59
CA PRO A 167 0.37 6.89 -15.81
C PRO A 167 -0.62 7.37 -14.74
N VAL A 168 -1.48 6.48 -14.22
CA VAL A 168 -2.39 6.81 -13.12
C VAL A 168 -1.60 7.19 -11.86
N VAL A 169 -0.58 6.41 -11.49
CA VAL A 169 0.29 6.75 -10.34
C VAL A 169 1.03 8.06 -10.59
N ALA A 170 1.53 8.26 -11.82
CA ALA A 170 2.37 9.41 -12.16
C ALA A 170 1.63 10.74 -12.13
N TYR A 171 0.35 10.78 -12.56
CA TYR A 171 -0.37 12.02 -12.85
C TYR A 171 -1.69 12.19 -12.09
N TYR A 172 -2.07 11.24 -11.26
CA TYR A 172 -3.34 11.30 -10.52
C TYR A 172 -3.46 12.51 -9.58
N PRO A 173 -2.38 13.02 -8.99
CA PRO A 173 -2.45 14.25 -8.19
C PRO A 173 -3.01 15.46 -8.97
N GLU A 174 -2.67 15.60 -10.24
CA GLU A 174 -3.25 16.68 -11.09
C GLU A 174 -4.74 16.47 -11.34
N LEU A 175 -5.14 15.23 -11.59
CA LEU A 175 -6.54 14.89 -11.78
C LEU A 175 -7.35 15.20 -10.51
N LEU A 176 -6.84 14.91 -9.34
CA LEU A 176 -7.48 15.28 -8.07
C LEU A 176 -7.58 16.79 -7.91
N ALA A 177 -6.50 17.53 -8.19
CA ALA A 177 -6.51 18.99 -8.12
C ALA A 177 -7.60 19.62 -9.03
N ALA A 178 -7.83 19.02 -10.21
CA ALA A 178 -8.82 19.49 -11.17
C ALA A 178 -10.26 19.12 -10.80
N ASN A 179 -10.47 17.97 -10.14
CA ASN A 179 -11.81 17.39 -9.98
C ASN A 179 -12.36 17.38 -8.54
N VAL A 180 -11.51 17.64 -7.52
CA VAL A 180 -11.94 17.69 -6.11
C VAL A 180 -12.02 19.13 -5.63
N PRO A 181 -13.22 19.78 -5.67
CA PRO A 181 -13.35 21.20 -5.31
C PRO A 181 -12.93 21.51 -3.87
N LEU A 182 -13.07 20.53 -2.96
CA LEU A 182 -12.73 20.69 -1.55
C LEU A 182 -11.24 20.99 -1.34
N LEU A 183 -10.36 20.56 -2.24
CA LEU A 183 -8.92 20.84 -2.19
C LEU A 183 -8.58 22.35 -2.28
N LYS A 184 -9.50 23.19 -2.75
CA LYS A 184 -9.32 24.66 -2.73
C LYS A 184 -9.32 25.25 -1.31
N GLN A 185 -9.76 24.51 -0.31
CA GLN A 185 -9.81 24.94 1.08
C GLN A 185 -8.50 24.68 1.85
N THR A 186 -7.54 23.95 1.26
CA THR A 186 -6.23 23.66 1.85
C THR A 186 -5.13 23.85 0.82
N LYS A 187 -3.89 23.94 1.26
CA LYS A 187 -2.72 23.99 0.37
C LYS A 187 -2.46 22.60 -0.19
N PHE A 188 -2.94 22.32 -1.41
CA PHE A 188 -2.66 21.05 -2.09
C PHE A 188 -1.37 21.15 -2.91
N LEU A 189 -0.36 20.37 -2.56
CA LEU A 189 0.96 20.36 -3.19
C LEU A 189 1.14 19.08 -3.99
N ASN A 190 1.08 19.22 -5.32
CA ASN A 190 1.20 18.13 -6.29
C ASN A 190 2.35 18.34 -7.29
N PRO A 191 3.56 18.71 -6.83
CA PRO A 191 4.66 18.99 -7.74
C PRO A 191 5.15 17.75 -8.46
N TYR A 192 5.79 17.94 -9.62
CA TYR A 192 6.57 16.90 -10.28
C TYR A 192 7.91 16.73 -9.56
N VAL A 193 8.10 15.58 -8.95
CA VAL A 193 9.36 15.18 -8.28
C VAL A 193 9.63 13.70 -8.51
N GLY A 194 10.91 13.31 -8.49
CA GLY A 194 11.32 11.92 -8.59
C GLY A 194 12.44 11.64 -7.58
N LEU A 195 12.38 10.49 -6.93
CA LEU A 195 13.36 10.11 -5.90
C LEU A 195 14.65 9.49 -6.46
N TRP A 196 14.63 9.05 -7.73
CA TRP A 196 15.70 8.27 -8.35
C TRP A 196 17.00 9.06 -8.62
N ARG A 197 16.93 10.36 -8.86
CA ARG A 197 18.09 11.25 -9.04
C ARG A 197 18.24 12.15 -7.82
N HIS A 198 19.00 11.70 -6.83
CA HIS A 198 19.13 12.38 -5.54
C HIS A 198 19.49 13.86 -5.67
N LYS A 199 20.47 14.21 -6.55
CA LYS A 199 20.88 15.61 -6.75
C LYS A 199 19.80 16.49 -7.36
N ASP A 200 19.06 15.95 -8.35
CA ASP A 200 17.96 16.69 -9.00
C ASP A 200 16.78 16.83 -8.01
N PHE A 201 16.52 15.79 -7.24
CA PHE A 201 15.53 15.82 -6.16
C PHE A 201 15.87 16.88 -5.10
N GLU A 202 17.10 16.86 -4.57
CA GLU A 202 17.54 17.82 -3.55
C GLU A 202 17.41 19.27 -4.03
N LYS A 203 17.76 19.55 -5.28
CA LYS A 203 17.59 20.87 -5.88
C LYS A 203 16.12 21.27 -5.96
N ARG A 204 15.27 20.37 -6.49
CA ARG A 204 13.84 20.64 -6.69
C ARG A 204 13.08 20.77 -5.39
N ILE A 205 13.32 19.87 -4.44
CA ILE A 205 12.62 19.87 -3.15
C ILE A 205 13.02 21.09 -2.31
N ALA A 206 14.29 21.54 -2.39
CA ALA A 206 14.73 22.75 -1.72
C ALA A 206 13.99 23.99 -2.23
N GLN A 207 13.81 24.11 -3.55
CA GLN A 207 13.02 25.20 -4.14
C GLN A 207 11.57 25.19 -3.63
N LEU A 208 10.92 24.03 -3.63
CA LEU A 208 9.54 23.88 -3.16
C LEU A 208 9.40 24.21 -1.67
N MET A 209 10.32 23.75 -0.84
CA MET A 209 10.26 24.00 0.61
C MET A 209 10.53 25.48 0.94
N GLU A 210 11.41 26.13 0.20
CA GLU A 210 11.65 27.58 0.34
C GLU A 210 10.41 28.39 -0.12
N GLU A 211 9.88 28.08 -1.31
CA GLU A 211 8.72 28.76 -1.89
C GLU A 211 7.46 28.65 -1.02
N HIS A 212 7.15 27.44 -0.56
CA HIS A 212 5.89 27.20 0.12
C HIS A 212 5.93 27.37 1.64
N PHE A 213 7.11 27.21 2.25
CA PHE A 213 7.27 27.16 3.72
C PHE A 213 8.43 27.97 4.26
N SER A 214 9.18 28.68 3.41
CA SER A 214 10.37 29.46 3.79
C SER A 214 11.42 28.64 4.54
N ILE A 215 11.58 27.36 4.16
CA ILE A 215 12.54 26.45 4.79
C ILE A 215 13.88 26.54 4.08
N PRO A 216 15.00 26.81 4.82
CA PRO A 216 16.30 26.94 4.23
C PRO A 216 16.78 25.66 3.53
N ARG A 217 17.50 25.82 2.41
CA ARG A 217 18.05 24.71 1.62
C ARG A 217 18.88 23.73 2.45
N ARG A 218 19.68 24.20 3.41
CA ARG A 218 20.51 23.36 4.27
C ARG A 218 19.67 22.39 5.11
N GLU A 219 18.56 22.87 5.65
CA GLU A 219 17.64 22.08 6.47
C GLU A 219 16.91 21.04 5.60
N THR A 220 16.42 21.47 4.43
CA THR A 220 15.78 20.59 3.45
C THR A 220 16.72 19.47 2.99
N ALA A 221 17.98 19.77 2.70
CA ALA A 221 18.97 18.77 2.31
C ALA A 221 19.26 17.75 3.43
N ALA A 222 19.32 18.20 4.68
CA ALA A 222 19.50 17.30 5.83
C ALA A 222 18.28 16.37 6.00
N ALA A 223 17.06 16.90 5.84
CA ALA A 223 15.83 16.10 5.88
C ALA A 223 15.77 15.09 4.73
N ALA A 224 16.15 15.50 3.51
CA ALA A 224 16.20 14.61 2.35
C ALA A 224 17.16 13.42 2.57
N LYS A 225 18.36 13.71 3.10
CA LYS A 225 19.34 12.65 3.43
C LYS A 225 18.79 11.66 4.45
N ALA A 226 18.14 12.14 5.50
CA ALA A 226 17.51 11.27 6.50
C ALA A 226 16.36 10.46 5.90
N ALA A 227 15.57 11.05 5.01
CA ALA A 227 14.46 10.39 4.33
C ALA A 227 14.91 9.23 3.42
N TYR A 228 16.00 9.43 2.66
CA TYR A 228 16.60 8.33 1.87
C TYR A 228 17.08 7.19 2.77
N ALA A 229 17.76 7.48 3.87
CA ALA A 229 18.22 6.47 4.81
C ALA A 229 17.05 5.69 5.43
N ALA A 230 15.95 6.37 5.79
CA ALA A 230 14.75 5.73 6.32
C ALA A 230 14.05 4.84 5.28
N TYR A 231 14.05 5.29 4.02
CA TYR A 231 13.47 4.53 2.93
C TYR A 231 14.29 3.25 2.62
N ASP A 232 15.60 3.36 2.59
CA ASP A 232 16.48 2.19 2.39
C ASP A 232 16.37 1.21 3.56
N ALA A 233 16.40 1.68 4.80
CA ALA A 233 16.18 0.85 5.97
C ALA A 233 14.82 0.14 5.98
N TYR A 234 13.78 0.78 5.44
CA TYR A 234 12.47 0.14 5.27
C TYR A 234 12.53 -1.02 4.27
N LYS A 235 13.16 -0.81 3.10
CA LYS A 235 13.31 -1.85 2.06
C LYS A 235 14.13 -3.04 2.58
N ASP A 236 15.24 -2.76 3.24
CA ASP A 236 16.09 -3.81 3.81
C ASP A 236 15.35 -4.61 4.89
N ASN A 237 14.59 -3.93 5.75
CA ASN A 237 13.77 -4.62 6.74
C ASN A 237 12.70 -5.53 6.11
N LEU A 238 12.11 -5.14 4.96
CA LEU A 238 11.16 -6.02 4.26
C LEU A 238 11.84 -7.27 3.70
N ARG A 239 13.03 -7.12 3.12
CA ARG A 239 13.84 -8.23 2.60
C ARG A 239 14.24 -9.19 3.72
N GLU A 240 14.77 -8.67 4.81
CA GLU A 240 15.15 -9.46 6.00
C GLU A 240 13.94 -10.18 6.62
N THR A 241 12.79 -9.50 6.71
CA THR A 241 11.57 -10.09 7.28
C THR A 241 11.02 -11.16 6.35
N GLY A 242 11.01 -10.92 5.03
CA GLY A 242 10.62 -11.91 4.04
C GLY A 242 11.49 -13.16 4.09
N GLN A 243 12.82 -12.98 4.15
CA GLN A 243 13.76 -14.12 4.28
C GLN A 243 13.52 -14.89 5.57
N ARG A 244 13.33 -14.20 6.70
CA ARG A 244 13.01 -14.85 7.97
C ARG A 244 11.71 -15.67 7.90
N TYR A 245 10.68 -15.19 7.19
CA TYR A 245 9.43 -15.92 7.01
C TYR A 245 9.61 -17.15 6.11
N ILE A 246 10.40 -17.02 5.06
CA ILE A 246 10.79 -18.15 4.19
C ILE A 246 11.52 -19.23 5.00
N ASP A 247 12.52 -18.84 5.78
CA ASP A 247 13.31 -19.77 6.59
C ASP A 247 12.45 -20.44 7.68
N GLN A 248 11.52 -19.70 8.27
CA GLN A 248 10.55 -20.26 9.23
C GLN A 248 9.65 -21.28 8.55
N ALA A 249 9.07 -20.94 7.40
CA ALA A 249 8.20 -21.83 6.65
C ALA A 249 8.90 -23.16 6.31
N ARG A 250 10.16 -23.08 5.86
CA ARG A 250 10.99 -24.27 5.54
C ARG A 250 11.25 -25.15 6.75
N ARG A 251 11.55 -24.55 7.91
CA ARG A 251 11.76 -25.31 9.16
C ARG A 251 10.48 -25.97 9.65
N GLU A 252 9.35 -25.33 9.48
CA GLU A 252 8.04 -25.78 9.97
C GLU A 252 7.29 -26.66 8.95
N GLY A 253 7.81 -26.78 7.71
CA GLY A 253 7.19 -27.54 6.63
C GLY A 253 5.94 -26.91 6.05
N HIS A 254 5.80 -25.57 6.13
CA HIS A 254 4.71 -24.85 5.53
C HIS A 254 5.02 -24.50 4.07
N PRO A 255 4.02 -24.58 3.16
CA PRO A 255 4.17 -24.10 1.80
C PRO A 255 4.23 -22.56 1.78
N ILE A 256 4.98 -22.02 0.83
CA ILE A 256 5.20 -20.57 0.68
C ILE A 256 4.47 -20.07 -0.55
N LEU A 257 3.70 -18.99 -0.41
CA LEU A 257 3.07 -18.30 -1.53
C LEU A 257 3.65 -16.88 -1.66
N VAL A 258 4.21 -16.57 -2.83
CA VAL A 258 4.65 -15.23 -3.20
C VAL A 258 3.52 -14.51 -3.91
N VAL A 259 3.02 -13.42 -3.32
CA VAL A 259 2.04 -12.56 -3.97
C VAL A 259 2.77 -11.52 -4.80
N ALA A 260 2.71 -11.66 -6.13
CA ALA A 260 3.31 -10.74 -7.09
C ALA A 260 2.32 -9.63 -7.42
N GLY A 261 2.51 -8.47 -6.82
CA GLY A 261 1.56 -7.38 -6.93
C GLY A 261 2.21 -6.00 -6.97
N ARG A 262 1.38 -5.00 -6.79
CA ARG A 262 1.80 -3.61 -6.64
C ARG A 262 1.70 -3.20 -5.17
N PRO A 263 2.44 -2.16 -4.71
CA PRO A 263 2.47 -1.78 -3.30
C PRO A 263 1.09 -1.62 -2.65
N TYR A 264 0.12 -1.06 -3.37
CA TYR A 264 -1.24 -0.84 -2.85
C TYR A 264 -2.10 -2.10 -2.73
N HIS A 265 -1.65 -3.27 -3.21
CA HIS A 265 -2.37 -4.53 -3.00
C HIS A 265 -2.33 -5.01 -1.53
N MET A 266 -1.48 -4.40 -0.68
CA MET A 266 -1.52 -4.65 0.76
C MET A 266 -2.70 -3.96 1.48
N ASP A 267 -3.40 -3.03 0.82
CA ASP A 267 -4.57 -2.35 1.39
C ASP A 267 -5.72 -3.33 1.58
N PRO A 268 -6.28 -3.46 2.80
CA PRO A 268 -7.35 -4.42 3.08
C PRO A 268 -8.63 -4.21 2.25
N GLU A 269 -8.95 -2.97 1.88
CA GLU A 269 -10.11 -2.67 1.02
C GLU A 269 -9.86 -3.09 -0.43
N ILE A 270 -8.61 -3.03 -0.90
CA ILE A 270 -8.23 -3.42 -2.26
C ILE A 270 -8.07 -4.93 -2.38
N ASN A 271 -7.40 -5.57 -1.42
CA ASN A 271 -7.10 -7.00 -1.47
C ASN A 271 -8.26 -7.89 -1.05
N HIS A 272 -9.31 -7.33 -0.44
CA HIS A 272 -10.51 -8.05 0.00
C HIS A 272 -10.22 -9.27 0.89
N GLY A 273 -9.13 -9.24 1.67
CA GLY A 273 -8.75 -10.32 2.59
C GLY A 273 -8.16 -11.56 1.90
N ILE A 274 -7.58 -11.41 0.71
CA ILE A 274 -6.92 -12.51 0.01
C ILE A 274 -5.74 -13.06 0.81
N ASN A 275 -5.02 -12.20 1.53
CA ASN A 275 -3.95 -12.60 2.44
C ASN A 275 -4.45 -13.51 3.56
N ASP A 276 -5.59 -13.19 4.17
CA ASP A 276 -6.22 -14.04 5.19
C ASP A 276 -6.70 -15.38 4.60
N LEU A 277 -7.17 -15.38 3.35
CA LEU A 277 -7.56 -16.60 2.65
C LEU A 277 -6.35 -17.50 2.43
N ILE A 278 -5.25 -16.95 1.90
CA ILE A 278 -4.01 -17.69 1.64
C ILE A 278 -3.48 -18.32 2.92
N THR A 279 -3.35 -17.53 4.00
CA THR A 279 -2.86 -18.04 5.28
C THR A 279 -3.80 -19.09 5.90
N SER A 280 -5.12 -18.99 5.64
CA SER A 280 -6.09 -19.98 6.11
C SER A 280 -5.92 -21.37 5.46
N TYR A 281 -5.28 -21.43 4.30
CA TYR A 281 -4.89 -22.68 3.64
C TYR A 281 -3.53 -23.23 4.14
N GLY A 282 -2.92 -22.59 5.13
CA GLY A 282 -1.67 -23.03 5.70
C GLY A 282 -0.40 -22.50 5.05
N PHE A 283 -0.53 -21.60 4.06
CA PHE A 283 0.62 -20.95 3.44
C PHE A 283 1.23 -19.87 4.33
N VAL A 284 2.55 -19.73 4.24
CA VAL A 284 3.27 -18.54 4.62
C VAL A 284 3.26 -17.56 3.42
N LEU A 285 2.89 -16.30 3.65
CA LEU A 285 2.74 -15.32 2.60
C LEU A 285 3.92 -14.36 2.57
N VAL A 286 4.54 -14.24 1.40
CA VAL A 286 5.64 -13.31 1.09
C VAL A 286 5.24 -12.43 -0.09
N THR A 287 5.82 -11.25 -0.23
CA THR A 287 5.56 -10.32 -1.33
C THR A 287 6.74 -10.24 -2.29
N GLU A 288 6.48 -9.81 -3.53
CA GLU A 288 7.45 -9.76 -4.63
C GLU A 288 8.72 -8.97 -4.29
N ASP A 289 8.60 -7.88 -3.53
CA ASP A 289 9.72 -7.01 -3.13
C ASP A 289 10.69 -7.64 -2.15
N ALA A 290 10.27 -8.73 -1.49
CA ALA A 290 11.13 -9.50 -0.60
C ALA A 290 12.00 -10.54 -1.32
N VAL A 291 11.73 -10.84 -2.59
CA VAL A 291 12.43 -11.90 -3.35
C VAL A 291 12.95 -11.45 -4.71
N ALA A 292 12.36 -10.42 -5.33
CA ALA A 292 12.70 -9.99 -6.68
C ALA A 292 14.18 -9.59 -6.85
N TYR A 293 14.80 -9.08 -5.81
CA TYR A 293 16.22 -8.67 -5.79
C TYR A 293 17.21 -9.86 -5.79
N LEU A 294 16.71 -11.08 -5.58
CA LEU A 294 17.52 -12.30 -5.59
C LEU A 294 17.79 -12.82 -7.01
N GLU A 295 17.15 -12.22 -8.01
CA GLU A 295 17.31 -12.55 -9.42
C GLU A 295 17.90 -11.37 -10.18
N ASP A 296 18.76 -11.68 -11.15
CA ASP A 296 19.22 -10.73 -12.14
C ASP A 296 18.08 -10.30 -13.06
N LYS A 297 18.31 -9.21 -13.81
CA LYS A 297 17.35 -8.71 -14.80
C LYS A 297 16.90 -9.84 -15.75
N VAL A 298 15.60 -10.12 -15.74
CA VAL A 298 15.02 -11.17 -16.59
C VAL A 298 14.89 -10.66 -18.03
N PRO A 299 15.57 -11.33 -19.01
CA PRO A 299 15.45 -10.95 -20.43
C PRO A 299 14.01 -11.05 -20.92
N ARG A 300 13.57 -10.08 -21.74
CA ARG A 300 12.24 -10.02 -22.36
C ARG A 300 12.36 -9.69 -23.85
N HIS A 301 11.38 -10.16 -24.64
CA HIS A 301 11.28 -9.81 -26.06
C HIS A 301 10.67 -8.42 -26.29
N VAL A 302 10.08 -7.83 -25.25
CA VAL A 302 9.48 -6.49 -25.26
C VAL A 302 10.14 -5.62 -24.20
N LEU A 303 10.08 -4.30 -24.38
CA LEU A 303 10.64 -3.34 -23.45
C LEU A 303 10.01 -3.47 -22.06
N ASN A 304 10.83 -3.80 -21.07
CA ASN A 304 10.42 -3.92 -19.66
C ASN A 304 10.61 -2.59 -18.96
N GLN A 305 9.66 -1.66 -19.13
CA GLN A 305 9.81 -0.27 -18.73
C GLN A 305 9.14 0.10 -17.38
N TRP A 306 8.40 -0.81 -16.77
CA TRP A 306 7.59 -0.52 -15.57
C TRP A 306 8.22 -1.16 -14.35
N THR A 307 8.51 -0.36 -13.30
CA THR A 307 9.17 -0.83 -12.09
C THR A 307 8.48 -2.04 -11.46
N TYR A 308 7.18 -1.94 -11.23
CA TYR A 308 6.46 -3.03 -10.53
C TYR A 308 6.30 -4.28 -11.40
N HIS A 309 6.20 -4.14 -12.72
CA HIS A 309 6.18 -5.31 -13.60
C HIS A 309 7.54 -6.01 -13.61
N ALA A 310 8.64 -5.24 -13.62
CA ALA A 310 9.98 -5.81 -13.54
C ALA A 310 10.16 -6.62 -12.24
N ARG A 311 9.70 -6.09 -11.10
CA ARG A 311 9.70 -6.85 -9.83
C ARG A 311 8.88 -8.13 -9.91
N MET A 312 7.65 -8.07 -10.44
CA MET A 312 6.80 -9.26 -10.57
C MET A 312 7.45 -10.32 -11.45
N TYR A 313 8.10 -9.93 -12.55
CA TYR A 313 8.82 -10.87 -13.41
C TYR A 313 10.00 -11.52 -12.69
N ASN A 314 10.78 -10.75 -11.96
CA ASN A 314 11.91 -11.26 -11.19
C ASN A 314 11.44 -12.17 -10.05
N ALA A 315 10.40 -11.80 -9.32
CA ALA A 315 9.82 -12.63 -8.28
C ALA A 315 9.32 -13.96 -8.84
N ALA A 316 8.59 -13.93 -9.96
CA ALA A 316 8.14 -15.15 -10.62
C ALA A 316 9.31 -16.03 -11.09
N ARG A 317 10.38 -15.43 -11.64
CA ARG A 317 11.59 -16.16 -12.04
C ARG A 317 12.23 -16.85 -10.84
N TYR A 318 12.39 -16.14 -9.72
CA TYR A 318 12.93 -16.70 -8.49
C TYR A 318 12.10 -17.90 -8.01
N VAL A 319 10.76 -17.73 -7.94
CA VAL A 319 9.87 -18.82 -7.51
C VAL A 319 9.98 -20.05 -8.40
N CYS A 320 10.11 -19.89 -9.73
CA CYS A 320 10.31 -21.01 -10.64
C CYS A 320 11.57 -21.85 -10.34
N THR A 321 12.54 -21.32 -9.61
CA THR A 321 13.73 -22.06 -9.19
C THR A 321 13.58 -22.76 -7.84
N GLN A 322 12.48 -22.50 -7.11
CA GLN A 322 12.21 -23.04 -5.79
C GLN A 322 11.15 -24.16 -5.86
N LYS A 323 11.37 -25.24 -5.12
CA LYS A 323 10.45 -26.39 -5.10
C LYS A 323 9.30 -26.25 -4.08
N ASP A 324 9.44 -25.34 -3.16
CA ASP A 324 8.58 -25.12 -1.99
C ASP A 324 7.80 -23.81 -2.06
N MET A 325 7.85 -23.14 -3.22
CA MET A 325 7.18 -21.85 -3.45
C MET A 325 6.25 -21.89 -4.64
N GLU A 326 5.16 -21.15 -4.50
CA GLU A 326 4.21 -20.83 -5.57
C GLU A 326 4.09 -19.31 -5.72
N VAL A 327 3.68 -18.82 -6.90
CA VAL A 327 3.43 -17.39 -7.17
C VAL A 327 2.03 -17.16 -7.69
N ILE A 328 1.38 -16.10 -7.22
CA ILE A 328 0.07 -15.65 -7.69
C ILE A 328 0.10 -14.16 -8.03
#